data_cfe0d60f5b5e67ae3e7c43323bee11ac
#
_entry.id   cfe0d60f5b5e67ae3e7c43323bee11ac
#
_cell.length_a   1.000
_cell.length_b   1.000
_cell.length_c   1.000
_cell.angle_alpha   90.00
_cell.angle_beta   90.00
_cell.angle_gamma   90.00
#
_symmetry.space_group_name_H-M   'P 1'
#
loop_
_entity.id
_entity.type
_entity.pdbx_description
1 polymer ?
#
loop_
_entity_poly.entity_id
_entity_poly.type
_entity_poly.pdbx_seq_one_letter_code
_entity_poly.pdbx_strand_id
1 'polypeptide(L)'
;MSVKEIFEKACEMGLDKECNDGKILSHSLGSQLGEHNIKEEDKQFYVARKEGKSFFYWLKSREREFPPQETPDSKEEDDEQSECSGTAKKQKNSFHERDLHPLLVKFLSEDPNFKLLCKTIRHEECKKGKGGECKWNYPDIVGVYFPYNKYKEETLKFLHHTGQEKHKLFSFELKKELSFSNLKESYFQAVSNSTWANEGYLVVFNIDDEILNELRRLNQSFGIGVIKLESEISNSKILLPAKEREIDIPTLNMLIEQSPKDFEPFMANINKQIEKGLDTAVDMENFFDEVLDDEAMQEHIEDKGIKAE
;
A
#
# COMPACT_ATOMS: atom_id res chain seq x y z
N MET A 1 -14.71 -29.69 -12.17
CA MET A 1 -13.50 -30.33 -11.61
C MET A 1 -12.60 -29.24 -11.04
N SER A 2 -11.99 -29.48 -9.90
CA SER A 2 -10.94 -28.58 -9.35
C SER A 2 -9.67 -28.67 -10.20
N VAL A 3 -8.77 -27.69 -10.06
CA VAL A 3 -7.46 -27.70 -10.75
C VAL A 3 -6.67 -28.98 -10.43
N LYS A 4 -6.75 -29.44 -9.19
CA LYS A 4 -6.07 -30.65 -8.73
C LYS A 4 -6.62 -31.92 -9.40
N GLU A 5 -7.95 -32.05 -9.49
CA GLU A 5 -8.58 -33.18 -10.16
C GLU A 5 -8.32 -33.19 -11.67
N ILE A 6 -8.26 -31.99 -12.32
CA ILE A 6 -7.91 -31.87 -13.74
C ILE A 6 -6.47 -32.34 -13.96
N PHE A 7 -5.55 -31.93 -13.09
CA PHE A 7 -4.14 -32.33 -13.16
C PHE A 7 -3.95 -33.83 -12.95
N GLU A 8 -4.57 -34.41 -11.92
CA GLU A 8 -4.51 -35.86 -11.67
C GLU A 8 -5.02 -36.66 -12.86
N LYS A 9 -6.12 -36.21 -13.49
CA LYS A 9 -6.68 -36.85 -14.66
C LYS A 9 -5.79 -36.72 -15.91
N ALA A 10 -5.12 -35.59 -16.09
CA ALA A 10 -4.15 -35.38 -17.16
C ALA A 10 -2.93 -36.30 -17.00
N CYS A 11 -2.45 -36.51 -15.77
CA CYS A 11 -1.38 -37.45 -15.45
C CYS A 11 -1.81 -38.92 -15.71
N GLU A 12 -3.01 -39.30 -15.31
CA GLU A 12 -3.57 -40.64 -15.61
C GLU A 12 -3.64 -40.94 -17.11
N MET A 13 -3.94 -39.90 -17.91
CA MET A 13 -4.01 -40.01 -19.38
C MET A 13 -2.63 -39.89 -20.06
N GLY A 14 -1.55 -39.67 -19.29
CA GLY A 14 -0.18 -39.57 -19.80
C GLY A 14 0.13 -38.28 -20.54
N LEU A 15 -0.74 -37.26 -20.46
CA LEU A 15 -0.58 -35.97 -21.13
C LEU A 15 0.54 -35.10 -20.52
N ASP A 16 0.95 -35.43 -19.30
CA ASP A 16 2.11 -34.85 -18.63
C ASP A 16 3.44 -35.11 -19.33
N LYS A 17 3.49 -36.18 -20.15
CA LYS A 17 4.68 -36.64 -20.88
C LYS A 17 4.83 -36.04 -22.27
N GLU A 18 3.79 -35.44 -22.82
CA GLU A 18 3.80 -34.82 -24.16
C GLU A 18 4.33 -33.39 -24.17
N CYS A 19 4.51 -32.77 -23.01
CA CYS A 19 5.13 -31.44 -22.89
C CYS A 19 6.65 -31.59 -22.87
N ASN A 20 7.32 -31.28 -23.98
CA ASN A 20 8.76 -31.08 -24.02
C ASN A 20 9.15 -29.91 -23.13
N ASP A 21 9.97 -30.18 -22.13
CA ASP A 21 10.50 -29.26 -21.12
C ASP A 21 9.61 -28.93 -19.91
N GLY A 22 9.71 -29.79 -18.94
CA GLY A 22 9.40 -29.47 -17.55
C GLY A 22 8.00 -29.87 -17.10
N LYS A 23 7.97 -30.52 -15.96
CA LYS A 23 6.74 -30.86 -15.23
C LYS A 23 5.75 -29.71 -15.25
N ILE A 24 4.59 -29.90 -15.90
CA ILE A 24 3.45 -29.02 -15.69
C ILE A 24 3.06 -29.14 -14.22
N LEU A 25 3.42 -28.16 -13.42
CA LEU A 25 3.00 -28.10 -12.04
C LEU A 25 1.51 -27.76 -12.02
N SER A 26 0.75 -28.35 -11.10
CA SER A 26 -0.69 -28.07 -10.92
C SER A 26 -0.98 -26.54 -10.79
N HIS A 27 -0.01 -25.80 -10.32
CA HIS A 27 -0.02 -24.34 -10.22
C HIS A 27 -0.04 -23.64 -11.60
N SER A 28 0.76 -24.10 -12.55
CA SER A 28 0.76 -23.55 -13.92
C SER A 28 -0.56 -23.81 -14.64
N LEU A 29 -1.18 -24.97 -14.40
CA LEU A 29 -2.48 -25.30 -14.92
C LEU A 29 -3.58 -24.37 -14.35
N GLY A 30 -3.50 -24.07 -13.06
CA GLY A 30 -4.41 -23.12 -12.37
C GLY A 30 -4.33 -21.72 -12.99
N SER A 31 -3.12 -21.24 -13.25
CA SER A 31 -2.91 -19.95 -13.92
C SER A 31 -3.48 -19.92 -15.32
N GLN A 32 -3.26 -20.97 -16.12
CA GLN A 32 -3.77 -21.06 -17.49
C GLN A 32 -5.29 -21.18 -17.56
N LEU A 33 -5.93 -21.90 -16.65
CA LEU A 33 -7.40 -22.01 -16.58
C LEU A 33 -8.06 -20.70 -16.10
N GLY A 34 -7.33 -19.91 -15.29
CA GLY A 34 -7.78 -18.63 -14.75
C GLY A 34 -7.31 -17.40 -15.51
N GLU A 35 -6.61 -17.54 -16.63
CA GLU A 35 -6.01 -16.42 -17.35
C GLU A 35 -7.02 -15.36 -17.77
N HIS A 36 -6.92 -14.18 -17.14
CA HIS A 36 -7.74 -13.03 -17.48
C HIS A 36 -7.41 -12.37 -18.82
N ASN A 37 -6.29 -12.77 -19.44
CA ASN A 37 -5.79 -12.19 -20.69
C ASN A 37 -6.38 -12.79 -21.97
N ILE A 38 -7.15 -13.87 -21.87
CA ILE A 38 -7.88 -14.44 -23.02
C ILE A 38 -9.18 -13.67 -23.17
N LYS A 39 -9.44 -13.13 -24.37
CA LYS A 39 -10.73 -12.47 -24.66
C LYS A 39 -11.88 -13.43 -24.35
N GLU A 40 -12.99 -12.91 -23.80
CA GLU A 40 -14.13 -13.76 -23.40
C GLU A 40 -14.66 -14.68 -24.51
N GLU A 41 -14.51 -14.24 -25.74
CA GLU A 41 -14.93 -15.02 -26.94
C GLU A 41 -14.04 -16.25 -27.19
N ASP A 42 -12.77 -16.21 -26.73
CA ASP A 42 -11.76 -17.26 -26.92
C ASP A 42 -11.62 -18.20 -25.72
N LYS A 43 -12.30 -17.91 -24.58
CA LYS A 43 -12.24 -18.74 -23.38
C LYS A 43 -12.90 -20.09 -23.62
N GLN A 44 -12.14 -21.16 -23.44
CA GLN A 44 -12.64 -22.55 -23.55
C GLN A 44 -13.28 -23.05 -22.25
N PHE A 45 -12.93 -22.43 -21.10
CA PHE A 45 -13.39 -22.83 -19.77
C PHE A 45 -14.01 -21.64 -19.03
N TYR A 46 -14.91 -21.93 -18.11
CA TYR A 46 -15.47 -20.95 -17.17
C TYR A 46 -15.50 -21.54 -15.77
N VAL A 47 -15.60 -20.66 -14.75
CA VAL A 47 -15.76 -21.08 -13.36
C VAL A 47 -17.21 -21.45 -13.12
N ALA A 48 -17.50 -22.72 -12.98
CA ALA A 48 -18.86 -23.24 -12.80
C ALA A 48 -19.37 -23.05 -11.36
N ARG A 49 -18.48 -23.14 -10.36
CA ARG A 49 -18.79 -22.89 -8.93
C ARG A 49 -17.51 -22.60 -8.14
N LYS A 50 -17.68 -21.96 -6.98
CA LYS A 50 -16.63 -21.72 -5.99
C LYS A 50 -17.04 -22.39 -4.66
N GLU A 51 -16.18 -23.20 -4.10
CA GLU A 51 -16.36 -23.81 -2.77
C GLU A 51 -15.17 -23.40 -1.89
N GLY A 52 -15.38 -22.48 -0.95
CA GLY A 52 -14.32 -21.90 -0.16
C GLY A 52 -13.26 -21.24 -1.05
N LYS A 53 -11.99 -21.66 -0.93
CA LYS A 53 -10.86 -21.16 -1.75
C LYS A 53 -10.66 -21.93 -3.07
N SER A 54 -11.50 -22.93 -3.41
CA SER A 54 -11.33 -23.78 -4.58
C SER A 54 -12.30 -23.39 -5.70
N PHE A 55 -11.75 -23.14 -6.90
CA PHE A 55 -12.51 -22.90 -8.11
C PHE A 55 -12.72 -24.21 -8.86
N PHE A 56 -13.95 -24.45 -9.35
CA PHE A 56 -14.30 -25.59 -10.17
C PHE A 56 -14.59 -25.11 -11.58
N TYR A 57 -13.84 -25.64 -12.53
CA TYR A 57 -13.90 -25.24 -13.92
C TYR A 57 -14.74 -26.20 -14.75
N TRP A 58 -15.39 -25.67 -15.79
CA TRP A 58 -16.16 -26.43 -16.77
C TRP A 58 -15.94 -25.90 -18.16
N LEU A 59 -16.25 -26.71 -19.21
CA LEU A 59 -16.11 -26.32 -20.59
C LEU A 59 -17.21 -25.33 -21.01
N LYS A 60 -16.86 -24.22 -21.62
CA LYS A 60 -17.79 -23.20 -22.11
C LYS A 60 -18.73 -23.75 -23.19
N SER A 61 -18.25 -24.68 -24.01
CA SER A 61 -19.08 -25.39 -25.01
C SER A 61 -20.21 -26.22 -24.41
N ARG A 62 -20.15 -26.55 -23.11
CA ARG A 62 -21.13 -27.34 -22.38
C ARG A 62 -21.80 -26.56 -21.24
N GLU A 63 -21.80 -25.24 -21.31
CA GLU A 63 -22.36 -24.35 -20.29
C GLU A 63 -23.85 -24.63 -20.02
N ARG A 64 -24.58 -25.05 -21.03
CA ARG A 64 -26.01 -25.42 -20.91
C ARG A 64 -26.25 -26.64 -20.02
N GLU A 65 -25.28 -27.54 -19.87
CA GLU A 65 -25.39 -28.73 -19.02
C GLU A 65 -25.09 -28.40 -17.56
N PHE A 66 -24.28 -27.37 -17.32
CA PHE A 66 -23.88 -26.92 -15.98
C PHE A 66 -23.82 -25.40 -15.95
N PRO A 67 -24.96 -24.69 -15.81
CA PRO A 67 -24.94 -23.23 -15.73
C PRO A 67 -24.17 -22.76 -14.50
N PRO A 68 -23.49 -21.59 -14.58
CA PRO A 68 -22.79 -21.00 -13.44
C PRO A 68 -23.76 -20.84 -12.27
N GLN A 69 -23.38 -21.35 -11.11
CA GLN A 69 -24.16 -21.13 -9.88
C GLN A 69 -23.88 -19.72 -9.40
N GLU A 70 -24.88 -18.85 -9.43
CA GLU A 70 -24.83 -17.54 -8.79
C GLU A 70 -24.67 -17.75 -7.28
N THR A 71 -23.51 -17.41 -6.75
CA THR A 71 -23.34 -17.26 -5.32
C THR A 71 -23.99 -15.93 -4.94
N PRO A 72 -24.80 -15.87 -3.85
CA PRO A 72 -25.37 -14.62 -3.40
C PRO A 72 -24.23 -13.65 -3.08
N ASP A 73 -24.37 -12.43 -3.57
CA ASP A 73 -23.47 -11.29 -3.43
C ASP A 73 -22.78 -11.25 -2.08
N SER A 74 -21.54 -11.63 -2.05
CA SER A 74 -20.62 -11.17 -1.05
C SER A 74 -20.01 -9.88 -1.58
N LYS A 75 -20.31 -8.78 -0.89
CA LYS A 75 -19.64 -7.49 -1.06
C LYS A 75 -18.15 -7.73 -1.28
N GLU A 76 -17.65 -7.11 -2.33
CA GLU A 76 -16.22 -7.05 -2.66
C GLU A 76 -15.49 -6.43 -1.46
N GLU A 77 -14.90 -7.27 -0.63
CA GLU A 77 -13.81 -6.88 0.24
C GLU A 77 -12.53 -7.18 -0.54
N ASP A 78 -11.90 -6.12 -1.00
CA ASP A 78 -10.58 -6.15 -1.61
C ASP A 78 -9.53 -6.55 -0.55
N ASP A 79 -9.39 -7.85 -0.33
CA ASP A 79 -8.25 -8.45 0.36
C ASP A 79 -7.42 -9.24 -0.65
N GLU A 80 -6.50 -8.56 -1.33
CA GLU A 80 -5.43 -9.22 -2.07
C GLU A 80 -4.40 -9.80 -1.08
N GLN A 81 -4.62 -11.04 -0.63
CA GLN A 81 -3.56 -11.86 -0.05
C GLN A 81 -3.22 -13.01 -0.99
N SER A 82 -2.10 -12.88 -1.67
CA SER A 82 -1.41 -14.01 -2.28
C SER A 82 -0.70 -14.81 -1.17
N GLU A 83 -1.30 -15.91 -0.72
CA GLU A 83 -0.61 -16.86 0.15
C GLU A 83 0.03 -17.98 -0.67
N CYS A 84 1.36 -18.01 -0.68
CA CYS A 84 2.13 -19.23 -0.96
C CYS A 84 2.33 -20.00 0.36
N SER A 85 1.95 -21.26 0.33
CA SER A 85 1.97 -22.20 1.44
C SER A 85 3.37 -22.63 1.88
N GLY A 86 3.62 -22.63 3.19
CA GLY A 86 4.76 -23.30 3.83
C GLY A 86 4.58 -23.30 5.34
N THR A 87 4.06 -24.42 5.86
CA THR A 87 4.12 -24.94 7.23
C THR A 87 4.75 -24.08 8.32
N ALA A 88 3.91 -23.39 9.09
CA ALA A 88 3.92 -23.28 10.56
C ALA A 88 2.68 -22.47 10.95
N LYS A 89 1.89 -22.93 11.92
CA LYS A 89 0.77 -22.15 12.46
C LYS A 89 1.33 -20.95 13.22
N LYS A 90 1.63 -19.83 12.50
CA LYS A 90 1.76 -18.51 13.11
C LYS A 90 0.36 -18.04 13.48
N GLN A 91 0.19 -17.59 14.71
CA GLN A 91 -1.03 -16.89 15.13
C GLN A 91 -1.25 -15.73 14.17
N LYS A 92 -2.36 -15.74 13.44
CA LYS A 92 -2.75 -14.65 12.56
C LYS A 92 -2.96 -13.40 13.42
N ASN A 93 -2.08 -12.42 13.28
CA ASN A 93 -2.30 -11.09 13.85
C ASN A 93 -3.64 -10.58 13.38
N SER A 94 -4.54 -10.25 14.29
CA SER A 94 -5.95 -9.96 13.99
C SER A 94 -6.19 -8.54 13.46
N PHE A 95 -5.19 -7.62 13.54
CA PHE A 95 -5.33 -6.23 13.12
C PHE A 95 -5.10 -6.04 11.62
N HIS A 96 -5.70 -4.99 11.05
CA HIS A 96 -5.55 -4.60 9.65
C HIS A 96 -4.40 -3.59 9.48
N GLU A 97 -3.89 -3.44 8.27
CA GLU A 97 -2.83 -2.48 7.93
C GLU A 97 -3.23 -1.04 8.32
N ARG A 98 -4.48 -0.66 8.12
CA ARG A 98 -5.02 0.65 8.53
C ARG A 98 -5.00 0.91 10.04
N ASP A 99 -5.05 -0.12 10.85
CA ASP A 99 -4.96 0.03 12.29
C ASP A 99 -3.59 0.55 12.73
N LEU A 100 -2.57 0.47 11.85
CA LEU A 100 -1.23 1.01 12.07
C LEU A 100 -1.10 2.50 11.70
N HIS A 101 -2.09 3.10 11.02
CA HIS A 101 -2.02 4.51 10.61
C HIS A 101 -1.84 5.48 11.79
N PRO A 102 -2.58 5.37 12.92
CA PRO A 102 -2.37 6.23 14.07
C PRO A 102 -0.96 6.15 14.66
N LEU A 103 -0.36 4.95 14.68
CA LEU A 103 1.01 4.74 15.14
C LEU A 103 2.00 5.49 14.25
N LEU A 104 1.83 5.38 12.94
CA LEU A 104 2.68 6.07 11.97
C LEU A 104 2.52 7.58 12.07
N VAL A 105 1.29 8.10 12.16
CA VAL A 105 1.01 9.53 12.31
C VAL A 105 1.70 10.08 13.56
N LYS A 106 1.62 9.39 14.70
CA LYS A 106 2.30 9.78 15.93
C LYS A 106 3.82 9.79 15.75
N PHE A 107 4.39 8.72 15.20
CA PHE A 107 5.84 8.66 14.93
C PHE A 107 6.30 9.84 14.05
N LEU A 108 5.61 10.10 12.95
CA LEU A 108 5.96 11.17 12.01
C LEU A 108 5.80 12.58 12.61
N SER A 109 4.88 12.75 13.55
CA SER A 109 4.70 14.00 14.26
C SER A 109 5.78 14.26 15.34
N GLU A 110 6.22 13.21 16.03
CA GLU A 110 7.12 13.33 17.18
C GLU A 110 8.61 13.22 16.82
N ASP A 111 8.96 12.40 15.83
CA ASP A 111 10.34 12.16 15.41
C ASP A 111 11.02 13.46 14.93
N PRO A 112 12.23 13.77 15.45
CA PRO A 112 12.94 15.02 15.14
C PRO A 112 13.32 15.18 13.66
N ASN A 113 13.40 14.09 12.90
CA ASN A 113 13.73 14.13 11.48
C ASN A 113 12.51 14.50 10.62
N PHE A 114 11.30 14.29 11.12
CA PHE A 114 10.06 14.49 10.38
C PHE A 114 9.29 15.73 10.85
N LYS A 115 8.65 15.70 12.02
CA LYS A 115 7.80 16.79 12.50
C LYS A 115 6.71 17.17 11.50
N LEU A 116 6.01 16.16 10.98
CA LEU A 116 5.03 16.32 9.91
C LEU A 116 3.62 16.52 10.45
N LEU A 117 2.81 17.21 9.65
CA LEU A 117 1.37 17.11 9.68
C LEU A 117 0.94 16.09 8.62
N CYS A 118 0.19 15.09 9.02
CA CYS A 118 -0.14 13.93 8.20
C CYS A 118 -1.63 13.88 7.83
N LYS A 119 -1.92 13.25 6.69
CA LYS A 119 -3.27 12.95 6.24
C LYS A 119 -3.34 11.55 5.64
N THR A 120 -4.24 10.72 6.17
CA THR A 120 -4.59 9.42 5.57
C THR A 120 -5.37 9.64 4.28
N ILE A 121 -5.00 8.94 3.23
CA ILE A 121 -5.69 8.94 1.93
C ILE A 121 -6.56 7.69 1.81
N ARG A 122 -7.84 7.90 1.49
CA ARG A 122 -8.81 6.80 1.33
C ARG A 122 -8.95 6.44 -0.14
N HIS A 123 -8.17 5.47 -0.59
CA HIS A 123 -8.15 5.11 -2.01
C HIS A 123 -9.50 4.61 -2.54
N GLU A 124 -10.35 4.03 -1.68
CA GLU A 124 -11.67 3.54 -2.08
C GLU A 124 -12.60 4.67 -2.55
N GLU A 125 -12.33 5.88 -2.09
CA GLU A 125 -13.11 7.07 -2.42
C GLU A 125 -12.57 7.82 -3.65
N CYS A 126 -11.42 7.40 -4.18
CA CYS A 126 -10.83 7.98 -5.38
C CYS A 126 -11.59 7.56 -6.65
N LYS A 127 -11.53 8.38 -7.69
CA LYS A 127 -12.11 8.05 -8.99
C LYS A 127 -11.41 6.81 -9.54
N LYS A 128 -12.13 5.70 -9.63
CA LYS A 128 -11.62 4.46 -10.23
C LYS A 128 -11.48 4.66 -11.74
N GLY A 129 -10.26 4.60 -12.27
CA GLY A 129 -10.01 4.54 -13.71
C GLY A 129 -10.51 3.20 -14.29
N LYS A 130 -10.74 3.15 -15.59
CA LYS A 130 -11.10 1.91 -16.29
C LYS A 130 -9.93 0.93 -16.24
N GLY A 131 -10.17 -0.30 -15.78
CA GLY A 131 -9.18 -1.38 -15.84
C GLY A 131 -8.03 -1.31 -14.82
N GLY A 132 -8.21 -0.61 -13.68
CA GLY A 132 -7.19 -0.54 -12.64
C GLY A 132 -6.09 0.50 -12.90
N GLU A 133 -6.31 1.46 -13.80
CA GLU A 133 -5.37 2.53 -14.15
C GLU A 133 -4.92 3.39 -12.96
N CYS A 134 -5.71 3.42 -11.88
CA CYS A 134 -5.40 4.16 -10.66
C CYS A 134 -4.84 3.28 -9.54
N LYS A 135 -4.58 2.00 -9.80
CA LYS A 135 -3.92 1.12 -8.84
C LYS A 135 -2.50 1.65 -8.60
N TRP A 136 -2.13 1.85 -7.33
CA TRP A 136 -0.82 2.38 -6.93
C TRP A 136 -0.55 3.86 -7.29
N ASN A 137 -1.58 4.67 -7.40
CA ASN A 137 -1.40 6.12 -7.60
C ASN A 137 -1.36 6.89 -6.27
N TYR A 138 -1.95 6.34 -5.22
CA TYR A 138 -2.08 7.03 -3.93
C TYR A 138 -1.35 6.28 -2.83
N PRO A 139 -0.57 6.98 -2.01
CA PRO A 139 0.00 6.41 -0.79
C PRO A 139 -1.08 6.26 0.29
N ASP A 140 -0.77 5.49 1.32
CA ASP A 140 -1.63 5.36 2.50
C ASP A 140 -1.71 6.66 3.29
N ILE A 141 -0.56 7.31 3.49
CA ILE A 141 -0.45 8.57 4.24
C ILE A 141 0.41 9.57 3.47
N VAL A 142 -0.05 10.81 3.43
CA VAL A 142 0.73 11.95 2.95
C VAL A 142 1.12 12.85 4.12
N GLY A 143 2.30 13.45 4.04
CA GLY A 143 2.81 14.36 5.08
C GLY A 143 3.32 15.66 4.50
N VAL A 144 3.25 16.72 5.31
CA VAL A 144 3.84 18.01 4.98
C VAL A 144 4.70 18.52 6.14
N TYR A 145 5.88 18.98 5.81
CA TYR A 145 6.77 19.68 6.74
C TYR A 145 6.62 21.18 6.57
N PHE A 146 6.37 21.87 7.68
CA PHE A 146 6.39 23.32 7.74
C PHE A 146 7.60 23.76 8.59
N PRO A 147 8.48 24.63 8.07
CA PRO A 147 9.69 25.06 8.80
C PRO A 147 9.42 25.99 9.99
N TYR A 148 8.17 26.41 10.17
CA TYR A 148 7.78 27.51 11.04
C TYR A 148 8.05 27.27 12.54
N ASN A 149 7.92 26.05 13.01
CA ASN A 149 8.00 25.75 14.46
C ASN A 149 9.40 25.83 15.06
N LYS A 150 10.44 26.03 14.25
CA LYS A 150 11.84 26.01 14.70
C LYS A 150 12.51 27.37 14.72
N TYR A 151 11.89 28.41 14.17
CA TYR A 151 12.53 29.69 13.93
C TYR A 151 11.80 30.83 14.63
N LYS A 152 12.55 31.88 14.96
CA LYS A 152 11.96 33.15 15.40
C LYS A 152 11.32 33.87 14.22
N GLU A 153 10.32 34.71 14.48
CA GLU A 153 9.56 35.46 13.48
C GLU A 153 10.45 36.18 12.47
N GLU A 154 11.50 36.88 12.96
CA GLU A 154 12.41 37.61 12.06
C GLU A 154 13.22 36.67 11.14
N THR A 155 13.58 35.48 11.62
CA THR A 155 14.24 34.47 10.78
C THR A 155 13.31 33.97 9.70
N LEU A 156 12.05 33.72 10.04
CA LEU A 156 11.05 33.25 9.10
C LEU A 156 10.74 34.30 8.03
N LYS A 157 10.57 35.58 8.42
CA LYS A 157 10.43 36.69 7.47
C LYS A 157 11.62 36.76 6.51
N PHE A 158 12.85 36.61 7.03
CA PHE A 158 14.03 36.58 6.18
C PHE A 158 14.01 35.41 5.19
N LEU A 159 13.70 34.19 5.64
CA LEU A 159 13.60 33.01 4.77
C LEU A 159 12.51 33.19 3.71
N HIS A 160 11.36 33.75 4.08
CA HIS A 160 10.29 34.08 3.14
C HIS A 160 10.74 35.07 2.07
N HIS A 161 11.32 36.21 2.48
CA HIS A 161 11.78 37.22 1.52
C HIS A 161 12.91 36.73 0.61
N THR A 162 13.69 35.76 1.05
CA THR A 162 14.80 35.19 0.25
C THR A 162 14.40 33.95 -0.54
N GLY A 163 13.14 33.48 -0.43
CA GLY A 163 12.69 32.25 -1.08
C GLY A 163 13.38 31.00 -0.56
N GLN A 164 13.89 31.04 0.67
CA GLN A 164 14.58 29.91 1.29
C GLN A 164 13.67 29.08 2.22
N GLU A 165 12.39 29.36 2.25
CA GLU A 165 11.42 28.52 2.93
C GLU A 165 11.36 27.14 2.23
N LYS A 166 11.63 26.09 3.00
CA LYS A 166 11.58 24.74 2.47
C LYS A 166 10.40 23.99 3.08
N HIS A 167 9.26 24.09 2.42
CA HIS A 167 8.19 23.13 2.62
C HIS A 167 8.55 21.83 1.92
N LYS A 168 8.28 20.71 2.54
CA LYS A 168 8.51 19.39 1.94
C LYS A 168 7.26 18.56 2.01
N LEU A 169 6.99 17.83 0.94
CA LEU A 169 5.92 16.85 0.82
C LEU A 169 6.50 15.45 0.95
N PHE A 170 5.80 14.61 1.68
CA PHE A 170 6.18 13.24 1.97
C PHE A 170 5.07 12.27 1.57
N SER A 171 5.48 11.09 1.14
CA SER A 171 4.59 9.99 0.78
C SER A 171 4.99 8.74 1.57
N PHE A 172 4.02 8.09 2.20
CA PHE A 172 4.24 6.88 3.02
C PHE A 172 3.33 5.77 2.53
N GLU A 173 3.94 4.66 2.15
CA GLU A 173 3.28 3.39 1.87
C GLU A 173 3.52 2.46 3.05
N LEU A 174 2.47 1.92 3.64
CA LEU A 174 2.55 1.10 4.84
C LEU A 174 2.29 -0.36 4.51
N LYS A 175 3.05 -1.25 5.11
CA LYS A 175 2.87 -2.70 5.02
C LYS A 175 2.98 -3.34 6.39
N LYS A 176 2.02 -4.19 6.70
CA LYS A 176 2.01 -4.95 7.96
C LYS A 176 3.19 -5.89 8.06
N GLU A 177 3.55 -6.56 6.98
CA GLU A 177 4.62 -7.55 6.92
C GLU A 177 5.39 -7.43 5.61
N LEU A 178 6.72 -7.51 5.67
CA LEU A 178 7.59 -7.49 4.52
C LEU A 178 8.54 -8.69 4.53
N SER A 179 8.43 -9.52 3.51
CA SER A 179 9.25 -10.71 3.27
C SER A 179 9.75 -10.76 1.83
N PHE A 180 10.60 -11.70 1.47
CA PHE A 180 11.06 -11.86 0.08
C PHE A 180 9.92 -12.02 -0.94
N SER A 181 8.79 -12.59 -0.54
CA SER A 181 7.66 -12.87 -1.43
C SER A 181 6.96 -11.60 -1.92
N ASN A 182 6.83 -10.58 -1.06
CA ASN A 182 6.11 -9.33 -1.36
C ASN A 182 7.02 -8.08 -1.45
N LEU A 183 8.32 -8.23 -1.16
CA LEU A 183 9.28 -7.13 -1.11
C LEU A 183 9.25 -6.24 -2.36
N LYS A 184 9.34 -6.84 -3.53
CA LYS A 184 9.44 -6.07 -4.78
C LYS A 184 8.13 -5.34 -5.08
N GLU A 185 7.00 -6.00 -4.91
CA GLU A 185 5.69 -5.41 -5.12
C GLU A 185 5.48 -4.22 -4.19
N SER A 186 5.65 -4.41 -2.87
CA SER A 186 5.50 -3.36 -1.86
C SER A 186 6.47 -2.19 -2.09
N TYR A 187 7.72 -2.49 -2.45
CA TYR A 187 8.70 -1.44 -2.68
C TYR A 187 8.37 -0.62 -3.94
N PHE A 188 8.00 -1.27 -5.05
CA PHE A 188 7.63 -0.57 -6.27
C PHE A 188 6.28 0.16 -6.16
N GLN A 189 5.38 -0.31 -5.31
CA GLN A 189 4.19 0.45 -4.93
C GLN A 189 4.59 1.76 -4.24
N ALA A 190 5.50 1.74 -3.27
CA ALA A 190 6.04 2.95 -2.64
C ALA A 190 6.77 3.87 -3.64
N VAL A 191 7.50 3.31 -4.62
CA VAL A 191 8.11 4.09 -5.72
C VAL A 191 7.04 4.81 -6.51
N SER A 192 6.00 4.09 -6.98
CA SER A 192 4.92 4.64 -7.79
C SER A 192 4.15 5.74 -7.04
N ASN A 193 3.80 5.47 -5.78
CA ASN A 193 2.97 6.36 -4.98
C ASN A 193 3.69 7.64 -4.52
N SER A 194 5.01 7.74 -4.69
CA SER A 194 5.81 8.83 -4.13
C SER A 194 6.48 9.72 -5.16
N THR A 195 6.29 9.51 -6.46
CA THR A 195 6.98 10.29 -7.51
C THR A 195 6.71 11.78 -7.43
N TRP A 196 5.56 12.18 -6.95
CA TRP A 196 5.11 13.55 -6.77
C TRP A 196 5.68 14.24 -5.51
N ALA A 197 6.22 13.49 -4.55
CA ALA A 197 6.69 13.99 -3.26
C ALA A 197 8.20 14.24 -3.24
N ASN A 198 8.67 15.09 -2.32
CA ASN A 198 10.10 15.31 -2.08
C ASN A 198 10.79 14.07 -1.53
N GLU A 199 10.12 13.33 -0.66
CA GLU A 199 10.63 12.11 -0.08
C GLU A 199 9.52 11.05 -0.02
N GLY A 200 9.85 9.80 -0.34
CA GLY A 200 8.96 8.65 -0.24
C GLY A 200 9.51 7.57 0.67
N TYR A 201 8.65 6.96 1.46
CA TYR A 201 9.02 5.92 2.43
C TYR A 201 8.11 4.71 2.31
N LEU A 202 8.72 3.53 2.37
CA LEU A 202 8.05 2.28 2.70
C LEU A 202 8.11 2.08 4.21
N VAL A 203 6.95 1.99 4.85
CA VAL A 203 6.83 1.78 6.30
C VAL A 203 6.44 0.34 6.54
N VAL A 204 7.14 -0.33 7.43
CA VAL A 204 6.93 -1.76 7.69
C VAL A 204 6.82 -2.02 9.17
N PHE A 205 5.81 -2.79 9.58
CA PHE A 205 5.63 -3.17 10.97
C PHE A 205 6.42 -4.45 11.32
N ASN A 206 6.27 -5.53 10.54
CA ASN A 206 7.08 -6.74 10.66
C ASN A 206 8.00 -6.89 9.45
N ILE A 207 9.28 -7.08 9.68
CA ILE A 207 10.29 -7.17 8.62
C ILE A 207 11.23 -8.35 8.88
N ASP A 208 11.45 -9.16 7.83
CA ASP A 208 12.45 -10.22 7.86
C ASP A 208 13.86 -9.60 7.72
N ASP A 209 14.77 -9.90 8.64
CA ASP A 209 16.14 -9.36 8.60
C ASP A 209 16.91 -9.75 7.35
N GLU A 210 16.57 -10.89 6.73
CA GLU A 210 17.22 -11.39 5.52
C GLU A 210 17.05 -10.47 4.31
N ILE A 211 15.98 -9.67 4.26
CA ILE A 211 15.70 -8.79 3.12
C ILE A 211 16.41 -7.43 3.17
N LEU A 212 17.08 -7.10 4.29
CA LEU A 212 17.71 -5.79 4.48
C LEU A 212 18.75 -5.45 3.41
N ASN A 213 19.49 -6.43 2.91
CA ASN A 213 20.47 -6.20 1.86
C ASN A 213 19.82 -5.83 0.53
N GLU A 214 18.72 -6.48 0.19
CA GLU A 214 17.96 -6.16 -1.01
C GLU A 214 17.27 -4.79 -0.89
N LEU A 215 16.73 -4.46 0.29
CA LEU A 215 16.20 -3.12 0.57
C LEU A 215 17.25 -2.03 0.39
N ARG A 216 18.51 -2.25 0.86
CA ARG A 216 19.61 -1.30 0.65
C ARG A 216 19.90 -1.11 -0.84
N ARG A 217 19.93 -2.20 -1.62
CA ARG A 217 20.13 -2.15 -3.07
C ARG A 217 19.03 -1.34 -3.77
N LEU A 218 17.78 -1.59 -3.41
CA LEU A 218 16.62 -0.88 -3.95
C LEU A 218 16.62 0.60 -3.55
N ASN A 219 16.92 0.91 -2.27
CA ASN A 219 17.04 2.28 -1.78
C ASN A 219 18.10 3.07 -2.56
N GLN A 220 19.29 2.49 -2.79
CA GLN A 220 20.34 3.13 -3.60
C GLN A 220 19.89 3.43 -5.03
N SER A 221 19.10 2.54 -5.63
CA SER A 221 18.64 2.66 -7.01
C SER A 221 17.48 3.63 -7.18
N PHE A 222 16.51 3.61 -6.27
CA PHE A 222 15.24 4.33 -6.42
C PHE A 222 15.02 5.43 -5.38
N GLY A 223 15.79 5.46 -4.31
CA GLY A 223 15.77 6.53 -3.32
C GLY A 223 14.59 6.50 -2.33
N ILE A 224 13.79 5.41 -2.30
CA ILE A 224 12.72 5.25 -1.31
C ILE A 224 13.32 4.83 0.02
N GLY A 225 13.01 5.59 1.08
CA GLY A 225 13.41 5.25 2.43
C GLY A 225 12.64 4.07 3.01
N VAL A 226 13.12 3.53 4.12
CA VAL A 226 12.45 2.44 4.84
C VAL A 226 12.37 2.79 6.32
N ILE A 227 11.17 2.75 6.88
CA ILE A 227 10.89 2.95 8.30
C ILE A 227 10.42 1.63 8.88
N LYS A 228 11.01 1.22 10.01
CA LYS A 228 10.43 0.17 10.84
C LYS A 228 9.55 0.83 11.89
N LEU A 229 8.25 0.52 11.83
CA LEU A 229 7.26 0.94 12.80
C LEU A 229 7.13 -0.14 13.88
N GLU A 230 7.06 0.26 15.13
CA GLU A 230 6.92 -0.63 16.28
C GLU A 230 5.65 -0.28 17.06
N SER A 231 5.11 -1.24 17.83
CA SER A 231 3.97 -0.98 18.71
C SER A 231 4.31 0.06 19.77
N GLU A 232 5.53 0.05 20.28
CA GLU A 232 6.07 1.15 21.07
C GLU A 232 6.73 2.16 20.14
N ILE A 233 6.11 3.33 19.97
CA ILE A 233 6.48 4.35 18.99
C ILE A 233 7.93 4.81 19.15
N SER A 234 8.44 4.91 20.39
CA SER A 234 9.80 5.29 20.70
C SER A 234 10.87 4.34 20.13
N ASN A 235 10.49 3.09 19.84
CA ASN A 235 11.36 2.08 19.24
C ASN A 235 11.33 2.10 17.70
N SER A 236 10.38 2.85 17.13
CA SER A 236 10.29 3.02 15.68
C SER A 236 11.51 3.79 15.15
N LYS A 237 11.98 3.41 13.95
CA LYS A 237 13.21 3.99 13.41
C LYS A 237 13.29 4.00 11.89
N ILE A 238 14.02 4.95 11.37
CA ILE A 238 14.42 4.98 9.97
C ILE A 238 15.54 3.96 9.76
N LEU A 239 15.25 2.87 9.04
CA LEU A 239 16.27 1.88 8.66
C LEU A 239 17.13 2.36 7.51
N LEU A 240 16.52 3.02 6.52
CA LEU A 240 17.16 3.58 5.35
C LEU A 240 16.55 4.96 5.06
N PRO A 241 17.35 6.02 4.97
CA PRO A 241 16.82 7.35 4.66
C PRO A 241 16.35 7.41 3.19
N ALA A 242 15.30 8.19 2.94
CA ALA A 242 14.91 8.51 1.58
C ALA A 242 15.90 9.48 0.94
N LYS A 243 15.95 9.48 -0.39
CA LYS A 243 16.66 10.47 -1.18
C LYS A 243 15.69 11.60 -1.55
N GLU A 244 16.05 12.81 -1.14
CA GLU A 244 15.30 14.02 -1.52
C GLU A 244 15.32 14.20 -3.04
N ARG A 245 14.17 14.57 -3.62
CA ARG A 245 13.99 14.83 -5.05
C ARG A 245 13.10 16.06 -5.27
N GLU A 246 13.11 16.55 -6.48
CA GLU A 246 12.17 17.59 -6.90
C GLU A 246 10.77 16.99 -7.10
N ILE A 247 9.76 17.84 -6.90
CA ILE A 247 8.35 17.45 -7.07
C ILE A 247 8.07 17.22 -8.57
N ASP A 248 7.47 16.07 -8.90
CA ASP A 248 6.93 15.84 -10.24
C ASP A 248 5.57 16.50 -10.39
N ILE A 249 5.57 17.70 -10.98
CA ILE A 249 4.38 18.53 -11.14
C ILE A 249 3.27 17.86 -11.96
N PRO A 250 3.55 17.19 -13.10
CA PRO A 250 2.52 16.45 -13.83
C PRO A 250 1.79 15.42 -12.98
N THR A 251 2.53 14.62 -12.23
CA THR A 251 1.93 13.61 -11.34
C THR A 251 1.16 14.27 -10.20
N LEU A 252 1.68 15.32 -9.59
CA LEU A 252 0.98 16.05 -8.53
C LEU A 252 -0.37 16.61 -9.03
N ASN A 253 -0.41 17.22 -10.21
CA ASN A 253 -1.65 17.71 -10.80
C ASN A 253 -2.66 16.59 -11.07
N MET A 254 -2.18 15.45 -11.60
CA MET A 254 -3.03 14.28 -11.83
C MET A 254 -3.68 13.80 -10.52
N LEU A 255 -2.91 13.72 -9.43
CA LEU A 255 -3.43 13.27 -8.13
C LEU A 255 -4.46 14.23 -7.55
N ILE A 256 -4.25 15.54 -7.67
CA ILE A 256 -5.24 16.56 -7.25
C ILE A 256 -6.56 16.37 -7.99
N GLU A 257 -6.51 16.16 -9.33
CA GLU A 257 -7.71 15.99 -10.15
C GLU A 257 -8.46 14.68 -9.87
N GLN A 258 -7.75 13.62 -9.52
CA GLN A 258 -8.31 12.28 -9.31
C GLN A 258 -8.83 12.04 -7.89
N SER A 259 -8.31 12.74 -6.88
CA SER A 259 -8.73 12.60 -5.48
C SER A 259 -9.29 13.90 -4.89
N PRO A 260 -10.53 14.27 -5.27
CA PRO A 260 -11.13 15.53 -4.82
C PRO A 260 -11.57 15.52 -3.35
N LYS A 261 -11.57 14.37 -2.68
CA LYS A 261 -12.02 14.25 -1.28
C LYS A 261 -10.90 14.38 -0.25
N ASP A 262 -9.72 13.84 -0.55
CA ASP A 262 -8.60 13.81 0.40
C ASP A 262 -7.40 14.62 -0.11
N PHE A 263 -6.90 14.34 -1.31
CA PHE A 263 -5.66 14.93 -1.80
C PHE A 263 -5.82 16.40 -2.23
N GLU A 264 -6.90 16.75 -2.93
CA GLU A 264 -7.17 18.14 -3.29
C GLU A 264 -7.35 19.02 -2.03
N PRO A 265 -8.17 18.64 -1.01
CA PRO A 265 -8.25 19.38 0.24
C PRO A 265 -6.92 19.44 1.02
N PHE A 266 -6.10 18.39 0.97
CA PHE A 266 -4.78 18.39 1.57
C PHE A 266 -3.91 19.50 0.98
N MET A 267 -3.81 19.58 -0.35
CA MET A 267 -3.05 20.64 -1.03
C MET A 267 -3.66 22.04 -0.78
N ALA A 268 -4.99 22.16 -0.77
CA ALA A 268 -5.68 23.43 -0.50
C ALA A 268 -5.39 23.94 0.92
N ASN A 269 -5.35 23.04 1.93
CA ASN A 269 -5.03 23.42 3.30
C ASN A 269 -3.56 23.81 3.47
N ILE A 270 -2.64 23.13 2.78
CA ILE A 270 -1.22 23.52 2.73
C ILE A 270 -1.10 24.95 2.17
N ASN A 271 -1.73 25.23 1.03
CA ASN A 271 -1.67 26.55 0.40
C ASN A 271 -2.23 27.65 1.29
N LYS A 272 -3.39 27.40 1.93
CA LYS A 272 -3.96 28.34 2.91
C LYS A 272 -2.99 28.62 4.06
N GLN A 273 -2.25 27.63 4.53
CA GLN A 273 -1.28 27.79 5.60
C GLN A 273 -0.07 28.63 5.14
N ILE A 274 0.41 28.39 3.91
CA ILE A 274 1.50 29.16 3.34
C ILE A 274 1.06 30.63 3.11
N GLU A 275 -0.16 30.87 2.60
CA GLU A 275 -0.69 32.21 2.35
C GLU A 275 -0.92 33.02 3.61
N LYS A 276 -1.37 32.37 4.69
CA LYS A 276 -1.58 33.05 5.99
C LYS A 276 -0.27 33.43 6.67
N GLY A 277 0.85 32.83 6.23
CA GLY A 277 2.16 33.09 6.82
C GLY A 277 2.21 32.77 8.31
N LEU A 278 3.13 33.46 8.99
CA LEU A 278 3.47 33.24 10.39
C LEU A 278 2.46 33.78 11.41
N ASP A 279 1.51 34.60 10.96
CA ASP A 279 0.72 35.44 11.88
C ASP A 279 -0.44 34.74 12.59
N THR A 280 -0.76 33.49 12.24
CA THR A 280 -1.84 32.76 12.91
C THR A 280 -1.54 31.28 13.02
N ALA A 281 -1.50 30.77 14.23
CA ALA A 281 -1.73 29.35 14.49
C ALA A 281 -3.11 29.02 13.92
N VAL A 282 -3.14 28.48 12.72
CA VAL A 282 -4.39 28.13 12.05
C VAL A 282 -4.93 26.87 12.74
N ASP A 283 -6.27 26.75 12.79
CA ASP A 283 -7.02 25.51 13.02
C ASP A 283 -6.65 24.41 11.98
N MET A 284 -5.38 24.03 11.96
CA MET A 284 -4.89 22.91 11.14
C MET A 284 -5.32 21.57 11.75
N GLU A 285 -5.58 21.56 13.04
CA GLU A 285 -5.96 20.39 13.83
C GLU A 285 -7.20 19.67 13.29
N ASN A 286 -8.13 20.41 12.66
CA ASN A 286 -9.38 19.82 12.16
C ASN A 286 -9.28 19.15 10.78
N PHE A 287 -8.19 19.31 10.07
CA PHE A 287 -8.05 18.71 8.74
C PHE A 287 -7.04 17.56 8.71
N PHE A 288 -5.92 17.71 9.37
CA PHE A 288 -4.90 16.67 9.48
C PHE A 288 -5.33 15.58 10.45
N ASP A 289 -4.74 14.41 10.31
CA ASP A 289 -5.05 13.30 11.20
C ASP A 289 -4.61 13.62 12.62
N GLU A 290 -5.44 13.27 13.58
CA GLU A 290 -5.21 13.51 15.00
C GLU A 290 -4.01 12.69 15.49
N VAL A 291 -3.13 13.33 16.25
CA VAL A 291 -2.03 12.66 16.94
C VAL A 291 -2.54 12.20 18.30
N LEU A 292 -2.76 10.91 18.45
CA LEU A 292 -3.22 10.34 19.71
C LEU A 292 -2.18 10.59 20.81
N ASP A 293 -2.62 10.96 22.01
CA ASP A 293 -1.76 10.97 23.18
C ASP A 293 -1.34 9.54 23.58
N ASP A 294 -0.49 9.41 24.58
CA ASP A 294 0.06 8.11 24.96
C ASP A 294 -0.99 7.17 25.52
N GLU A 295 -1.99 7.70 26.25
CA GLU A 295 -3.06 6.91 26.84
C GLU A 295 -4.03 6.40 25.74
N ALA A 296 -4.49 7.27 24.86
CA ALA A 296 -5.34 6.88 23.73
C ALA A 296 -4.62 5.94 22.75
N MET A 297 -3.30 6.10 22.55
CA MET A 297 -2.52 5.21 21.71
C MET A 297 -2.41 3.81 22.33
N GLN A 298 -2.20 3.73 23.64
CA GLN A 298 -2.16 2.43 24.32
C GLN A 298 -3.52 1.71 24.23
N GLU A 299 -4.62 2.45 24.44
CA GLU A 299 -5.97 1.91 24.29
C GLU A 299 -6.21 1.41 22.86
N HIS A 300 -5.79 2.19 21.84
CA HIS A 300 -5.89 1.77 20.44
C HIS A 300 -5.11 0.48 20.15
N ILE A 301 -3.89 0.35 20.62
CA ILE A 301 -3.04 -0.83 20.44
C ILE A 301 -3.69 -2.06 21.07
N GLU A 302 -4.23 -1.93 22.29
CA GLU A 302 -4.89 -3.02 23.00
C GLU A 302 -6.21 -3.43 22.31
N ASP A 303 -7.05 -2.46 21.91
CA ASP A 303 -8.33 -2.70 21.24
C ASP A 303 -8.14 -3.42 19.90
N LYS A 304 -7.14 -3.01 19.13
CA LYS A 304 -6.80 -3.62 17.84
C LYS A 304 -5.95 -4.89 17.96
N GLY A 305 -5.42 -5.18 19.14
CA GLY A 305 -4.54 -6.33 19.36
C GLY A 305 -3.23 -6.24 18.56
N ILE A 306 -2.70 -5.03 18.39
CA ILE A 306 -1.45 -4.78 17.65
C ILE A 306 -0.28 -5.29 18.50
N LYS A 307 0.40 -6.33 18.00
CA LYS A 307 1.59 -6.92 18.64
C LYS A 307 2.66 -7.13 17.58
N ALA A 308 3.89 -6.70 17.87
CA ALA A 308 5.06 -7.13 17.12
C ALA A 308 5.29 -8.63 17.33
N GLU A 309 5.66 -9.36 16.29
CA GLU A 309 6.09 -10.77 16.39
C GLU A 309 7.55 -10.88 16.82
#